data_da5acc74c2dfedef8ee8a04f2434b9df
#
_entry.id   da5acc74c2dfedef8ee8a04f2434b9df
#
_cell.length_a   1.000
_cell.length_b   1.000
_cell.length_c   1.000
_cell.angle_alpha   90.00
_cell.angle_beta   90.00
_cell.angle_gamma   90.00
#
_symmetry.space_group_name_H-M   'P 1'
#
loop_
_entity.id
_entity.type
_entity.pdbx_description
1 polymer ?
#
loop_
_entity_poly.entity_id
_entity_poly.type
_entity_poly.pdbx_seq_one_letter_code
_entity_poly.pdbx_strand_id
1 'polypeptide(L)'
;MDSYYIISELNSKIKINLKKNSNINVIFRSEQKDYDNETLKKIIKINIHNKVFIGNKNNTCPIKGLSGVYLSAFNKRMLITPHFQKGSIIGSAHSFKEIREKIKSKCDIIFLSPIYEKSENKLSKPIGIIKFLLISQHFKNILLYPLGGIYNPFRLKAYGIKGFAGVRCFNKKII
;
A
#
# COMPACT_ATOMS: atom_id res chain seq x y z
N MET A 1 8.29 11.95 -3.85
CA MET A 1 8.30 10.50 -3.53
C MET A 1 6.90 10.13 -3.07
N ASP A 2 6.28 9.20 -3.78
CA ASP A 2 4.93 8.74 -3.45
C ASP A 2 4.92 8.02 -2.11
N SER A 3 3.98 8.34 -1.26
CA SER A 3 3.86 7.71 0.06
C SER A 3 2.48 7.10 0.25
N TYR A 4 2.44 5.87 0.75
CA TYR A 4 1.24 5.09 0.95
C TYR A 4 1.13 4.64 2.40
N TYR A 5 0.10 5.11 3.09
CA TYR A 5 -0.19 4.73 4.47
C TYR A 5 -1.21 3.59 4.49
N ILE A 6 -0.82 2.43 4.99
CA ILE A 6 -1.71 1.28 5.15
C ILE A 6 -2.34 1.36 6.54
N ILE A 7 -3.67 1.42 6.57
CA ILE A 7 -4.46 1.49 7.81
C ILE A 7 -5.50 0.38 7.84
N SER A 8 -5.79 -0.16 9.02
CA SER A 8 -6.84 -1.16 9.25
C SER A 8 -8.09 -0.59 9.89
N GLU A 9 -7.97 0.59 10.52
CA GLU A 9 -9.04 1.30 11.23
C GLU A 9 -8.88 2.81 11.08
N LEU A 10 -9.88 3.58 11.47
CA LEU A 10 -9.83 5.04 11.49
C LEU A 10 -10.00 5.58 12.91
N ASN A 11 -8.95 5.54 13.70
CA ASN A 11 -8.93 6.13 15.05
C ASN A 11 -8.54 7.63 15.04
N SER A 12 -8.62 8.29 16.20
CA SER A 12 -8.33 9.74 16.34
C SER A 12 -6.91 10.09 15.93
N LYS A 13 -5.91 9.25 16.24
CA LYS A 13 -4.51 9.45 15.88
C LYS A 13 -4.30 9.43 14.38
N ILE A 14 -4.91 8.45 13.70
CA ILE A 14 -4.83 8.33 12.24
C ILE A 14 -5.51 9.53 11.56
N LYS A 15 -6.68 9.96 12.06
CA LYS A 15 -7.36 11.17 11.55
C LYS A 15 -6.47 12.41 11.62
N ILE A 16 -5.79 12.62 12.75
CA ILE A 16 -4.86 13.74 12.93
C ILE A 16 -3.69 13.63 11.93
N ASN A 17 -3.12 12.44 11.78
CA ASN A 17 -2.00 12.22 10.86
C ASN A 17 -2.39 12.49 9.41
N LEU A 18 -3.56 12.03 8.97
CA LEU A 18 -4.05 12.28 7.61
C LEU A 18 -4.31 13.77 7.35
N LYS A 19 -4.86 14.49 8.32
CA LYS A 19 -5.10 15.94 8.20
C LYS A 19 -3.80 16.76 8.14
N LYS A 20 -2.76 16.35 8.88
CA LYS A 20 -1.48 17.06 8.95
C LYS A 20 -0.59 16.81 7.72
N ASN A 21 -0.78 15.70 7.01
CA ASN A 21 0.07 15.27 5.91
C ASN A 21 -0.73 15.24 4.62
N SER A 22 -0.71 16.32 3.86
CA SER A 22 -1.50 16.51 2.64
C SER A 22 -1.09 15.62 1.45
N ASN A 23 0.06 14.94 1.51
CA ASN A 23 0.62 14.18 0.38
C ASN A 23 0.77 12.68 0.69
N ILE A 24 -0.23 12.09 1.37
CA ILE A 24 -0.21 10.68 1.72
C ILE A 24 -1.40 9.97 1.06
N ASN A 25 -1.13 9.04 0.17
CA ASN A 25 -2.13 8.10 -0.34
C ASN A 25 -2.50 7.09 0.76
N VAL A 26 -3.75 6.69 0.82
CA VAL A 26 -4.25 5.78 1.86
C VAL A 26 -4.64 4.45 1.25
N ILE A 27 -4.23 3.37 1.90
CA ILE A 27 -4.73 2.03 1.63
C ILE A 27 -5.49 1.57 2.86
N PHE A 28 -6.81 1.53 2.75
CA PHE A 28 -7.67 1.02 3.82
C PHE A 28 -7.84 -0.49 3.68
N ARG A 29 -7.28 -1.23 4.62
CA ARG A 29 -7.31 -2.69 4.66
C ARG A 29 -7.92 -3.13 5.97
N SER A 30 -9.25 -3.22 6.04
CA SER A 30 -9.94 -3.78 7.19
C SER A 30 -9.66 -5.28 7.33
N GLU A 31 -9.55 -5.76 8.55
CA GLU A 31 -9.48 -7.19 8.86
C GLU A 31 -10.89 -7.81 8.94
N GLN A 32 -11.93 -6.99 9.08
CA GLN A 32 -13.32 -7.42 9.09
C GLN A 32 -13.79 -7.78 7.67
N LYS A 33 -14.61 -8.83 7.57
CA LYS A 33 -15.21 -9.28 6.29
C LYS A 33 -16.08 -8.20 5.66
N ASP A 34 -16.78 -7.42 6.46
CA ASP A 34 -17.64 -6.35 6.00
C ASP A 34 -16.98 -4.99 6.27
N TYR A 35 -16.72 -4.28 5.18
CA TYR A 35 -16.23 -2.91 5.27
C TYR A 35 -17.35 -2.00 5.74
N ASP A 36 -17.09 -1.27 6.81
CA ASP A 36 -17.93 -0.14 7.18
C ASP A 36 -17.79 0.97 6.12
N ASN A 37 -18.82 1.07 5.27
CA ASN A 37 -18.88 2.07 4.21
C ASN A 37 -18.80 3.50 4.77
N GLU A 38 -19.29 3.73 5.99
CA GLU A 38 -19.22 5.03 6.64
C GLU A 38 -17.79 5.41 7.01
N THR A 39 -17.02 4.47 7.54
CA THR A 39 -15.58 4.69 7.80
C THR A 39 -14.84 4.99 6.51
N LEU A 40 -15.12 4.28 5.43
CA LEU A 40 -14.48 4.51 4.14
C LEU A 40 -14.84 5.88 3.55
N LYS A 41 -16.10 6.30 3.61
CA LYS A 41 -16.52 7.65 3.21
C LYS A 41 -15.82 8.74 4.03
N LYS A 42 -15.64 8.53 5.34
CA LYS A 42 -14.89 9.44 6.22
C LYS A 42 -13.42 9.54 5.80
N ILE A 43 -12.76 8.41 5.47
CA ILE A 43 -11.39 8.39 4.98
C ILE A 43 -11.26 9.18 3.67
N ILE A 44 -12.15 8.94 2.70
CA ILE A 44 -12.18 9.65 1.42
C ILE A 44 -12.34 11.17 1.64
N LYS A 45 -13.28 11.58 2.51
CA LYS A 45 -13.52 12.99 2.82
C LYS A 45 -12.32 13.68 3.46
N ILE A 46 -11.61 13.00 4.37
CA ILE A 46 -10.41 13.54 5.01
C ILE A 46 -9.25 13.65 4.01
N ASN A 47 -9.18 12.73 3.04
CA ASN A 47 -8.05 12.57 2.13
C ASN A 47 -8.37 13.01 0.70
N ILE A 48 -9.17 14.07 0.55
CA ILE A 48 -9.78 14.51 -0.73
C ILE A 48 -8.75 14.82 -1.83
N HIS A 49 -7.54 15.24 -1.46
CA HIS A 49 -6.47 15.59 -2.41
C HIS A 49 -5.55 14.42 -2.75
N ASN A 50 -5.74 13.26 -2.14
CA ASN A 50 -4.88 12.10 -2.32
C ASN A 50 -5.68 10.87 -2.73
N LYS A 51 -4.95 9.84 -3.19
CA LYS A 51 -5.56 8.59 -3.63
C LYS A 51 -5.96 7.73 -2.43
N VAL A 52 -7.15 7.16 -2.50
CA VAL A 52 -7.67 6.21 -1.51
C VAL A 52 -7.94 4.87 -2.20
N PHE A 53 -7.33 3.83 -1.65
CA PHE A 53 -7.46 2.45 -2.14
C PHE A 53 -8.13 1.59 -1.08
N ILE A 54 -8.91 0.61 -1.52
CA ILE A 54 -9.53 -0.39 -0.66
C ILE A 54 -8.84 -1.75 -0.85
N GLY A 55 -8.52 -2.42 0.25
CA GLY A 55 -7.85 -3.71 0.22
C GLY A 55 -8.79 -4.91 0.32
N ASN A 56 -8.45 -5.99 -0.39
CA ASN A 56 -9.00 -7.34 -0.22
C ASN A 56 -10.53 -7.49 -0.34
N LYS A 57 -11.23 -6.62 -1.05
CA LYS A 57 -12.67 -6.75 -1.25
C LYS A 57 -12.99 -7.34 -2.62
N ASN A 58 -13.74 -8.44 -2.64
CA ASN A 58 -14.12 -9.14 -3.87
C ASN A 58 -15.35 -8.52 -4.56
N ASN A 59 -16.24 -7.90 -3.79
CA ASN A 59 -17.46 -7.26 -4.28
C ASN A 59 -17.49 -5.81 -3.81
N THR A 60 -16.98 -4.91 -4.62
CA THR A 60 -17.10 -3.49 -4.31
C THR A 60 -18.25 -2.89 -5.07
N CYS A 61 -19.27 -2.48 -4.33
CA CYS A 61 -20.15 -1.43 -4.81
C CYS A 61 -19.31 -0.22 -5.20
N PRO A 62 -19.57 0.45 -6.32
CA PRO A 62 -18.81 1.61 -6.74
C PRO A 62 -18.96 2.70 -5.69
N ILE A 63 -17.92 2.92 -4.90
CA ILE A 63 -17.88 3.99 -3.91
C ILE A 63 -17.20 5.18 -4.59
N LYS A 64 -17.96 6.26 -4.77
CA LYS A 64 -17.44 7.50 -5.35
C LYS A 64 -16.26 8.02 -4.53
N GLY A 65 -15.16 8.33 -5.20
CA GLY A 65 -13.94 8.86 -4.57
C GLY A 65 -12.85 7.83 -4.29
N LEU A 66 -13.08 6.53 -4.56
CA LEU A 66 -12.01 5.55 -4.56
C LEU A 66 -11.14 5.68 -5.81
N SER A 67 -9.83 5.58 -5.61
CA SER A 67 -8.83 5.64 -6.68
C SER A 67 -8.47 4.26 -7.24
N GLY A 68 -8.82 3.20 -6.50
CA GLY A 68 -8.53 1.84 -6.93
C GLY A 68 -8.58 0.82 -5.79
N VAL A 69 -7.97 -0.32 -6.07
CA VAL A 69 -7.95 -1.48 -5.16
C VAL A 69 -6.53 -1.90 -4.80
N TYR A 70 -6.40 -2.51 -3.63
CA TYR A 70 -5.16 -3.10 -3.16
C TYR A 70 -5.30 -4.61 -3.00
N LEU A 71 -4.41 -5.35 -3.66
CA LEU A 71 -4.32 -6.82 -3.63
C LEU A 71 -3.20 -7.25 -2.71
N SER A 72 -3.52 -7.81 -1.55
CA SER A 72 -2.51 -8.38 -0.66
C SER A 72 -1.75 -9.53 -1.34
N ALA A 73 -0.59 -9.90 -0.77
CA ALA A 73 0.22 -11.02 -1.26
C ALA A 73 -0.56 -12.34 -1.30
N PHE A 74 -1.46 -12.55 -0.35
CA PHE A 74 -2.30 -13.75 -0.25
C PHE A 74 -3.43 -13.81 -1.28
N ASN A 75 -3.86 -12.68 -1.84
CA ASN A 75 -4.89 -12.62 -2.87
C ASN A 75 -4.27 -12.90 -4.24
N LYS A 76 -4.32 -14.17 -4.65
CA LYS A 76 -3.75 -14.65 -5.92
C LYS A 76 -4.65 -14.36 -7.13
N ARG A 77 -5.96 -14.26 -6.92
CA ARG A 77 -6.93 -14.01 -7.98
C ARG A 77 -7.96 -13.00 -7.49
N MET A 78 -8.01 -11.87 -8.14
CA MET A 78 -9.14 -10.96 -8.02
C MET A 78 -9.98 -11.09 -9.29
N LEU A 79 -11.25 -11.42 -9.12
CA LEU A 79 -12.24 -11.15 -10.14
C LEU A 79 -12.42 -9.62 -10.14
N ILE A 80 -11.72 -8.94 -11.05
CA ILE A 80 -11.90 -7.51 -11.26
C ILE A 80 -13.32 -7.36 -11.81
N THR A 81 -14.23 -6.90 -10.97
CA THR A 81 -15.58 -6.59 -11.45
C THR A 81 -15.48 -5.44 -12.45
N PRO A 82 -16.33 -5.41 -13.51
CA PRO A 82 -16.31 -4.37 -14.53
C PRO A 82 -16.33 -2.93 -13.99
N HIS A 83 -16.87 -2.73 -12.80
CA HIS A 83 -16.96 -1.43 -12.13
C HIS A 83 -15.60 -0.84 -11.70
N PHE A 84 -14.52 -1.65 -11.61
CA PHE A 84 -13.16 -1.18 -11.27
C PHE A 84 -12.25 -1.01 -12.47
N GLN A 85 -12.75 -1.12 -13.70
CA GLN A 85 -11.93 -0.98 -14.92
C GLN A 85 -11.24 0.39 -15.08
N LYS A 86 -11.67 1.41 -14.35
CA LYS A 86 -11.11 2.77 -14.39
C LYS A 86 -10.18 3.13 -13.24
N GLY A 87 -10.00 2.26 -12.24
CA GLY A 87 -9.15 2.53 -11.05
C GLY A 87 -7.80 1.83 -11.14
N SER A 88 -6.82 2.38 -10.43
CA SER A 88 -5.49 1.77 -10.31
C SER A 88 -5.53 0.51 -9.45
N ILE A 89 -4.73 -0.49 -9.81
CA ILE A 89 -4.56 -1.72 -9.05
C ILE A 89 -3.17 -1.71 -8.41
N ILE A 90 -3.14 -1.76 -7.09
CA ILE A 90 -1.89 -1.87 -6.33
C ILE A 90 -1.79 -3.28 -5.75
N GLY A 91 -0.63 -3.91 -5.85
CA GLY A 91 -0.38 -5.22 -5.27
C GLY A 91 0.68 -5.21 -4.18
N SER A 92 0.77 -6.30 -3.40
CA SER A 92 1.97 -6.59 -2.60
C SER A 92 2.49 -8.00 -2.89
N ALA A 93 3.80 -8.17 -2.69
CA ALA A 93 4.52 -9.41 -2.95
C ALA A 93 5.65 -9.61 -1.95
N HIS A 94 6.01 -10.88 -1.70
CA HIS A 94 7.15 -11.28 -0.86
C HIS A 94 8.23 -12.04 -1.65
N SER A 95 7.97 -12.37 -2.92
CA SER A 95 8.85 -13.18 -3.75
C SER A 95 8.74 -12.80 -5.23
N PHE A 96 9.73 -13.22 -6.04
CA PHE A 96 9.70 -13.09 -7.49
C PHE A 96 8.45 -13.71 -8.12
N LYS A 97 8.02 -14.87 -7.63
CA LYS A 97 6.82 -15.55 -8.11
C LYS A 97 5.59 -14.68 -7.89
N GLU A 98 5.45 -14.12 -6.70
CA GLU A 98 4.31 -13.25 -6.37
C GLU A 98 4.35 -11.92 -7.16
N ILE A 99 5.53 -11.35 -7.43
CA ILE A 99 5.66 -10.20 -8.33
C ILE A 99 5.08 -10.53 -9.71
N ARG A 100 5.48 -11.67 -10.30
CA ARG A 100 4.97 -12.11 -11.60
C ARG A 100 3.46 -12.34 -11.59
N GLU A 101 2.90 -12.90 -10.50
CA GLU A 101 1.45 -13.08 -10.32
C GLU A 101 0.74 -11.70 -10.28
N LYS A 102 1.29 -10.70 -9.59
CA LYS A 102 0.73 -9.34 -9.55
C LYS A 102 0.84 -8.62 -10.89
N ILE A 103 1.89 -8.83 -11.65
CA ILE A 103 2.01 -8.34 -13.04
C ILE A 103 0.91 -8.95 -13.92
N LYS A 104 0.67 -10.26 -13.83
CA LYS A 104 -0.44 -10.93 -14.54
C LYS A 104 -1.81 -10.38 -14.11
N SER A 105 -1.94 -9.94 -12.85
CA SER A 105 -3.14 -9.28 -12.32
C SER A 105 -3.23 -7.79 -12.72
N LYS A 106 -2.36 -7.31 -13.62
CA LYS A 106 -2.32 -5.93 -14.13
C LYS A 106 -2.17 -4.88 -13.02
N CYS A 107 -1.40 -5.18 -11.98
CA CYS A 107 -1.06 -4.18 -10.97
C CYS A 107 -0.19 -3.07 -11.58
N ASP A 108 -0.53 -1.82 -11.30
CA ASP A 108 0.27 -0.64 -11.69
C ASP A 108 1.48 -0.43 -10.78
N ILE A 109 1.31 -0.77 -9.51
CA ILE A 109 2.33 -0.65 -8.47
C ILE A 109 2.35 -1.94 -7.65
N ILE A 110 3.55 -2.42 -7.32
CA ILE A 110 3.70 -3.59 -6.44
C ILE A 110 4.59 -3.22 -5.25
N PHE A 111 4.09 -3.43 -4.04
CA PHE A 111 4.88 -3.28 -2.82
C PHE A 111 5.62 -4.57 -2.51
N LEU A 112 6.95 -4.50 -2.46
CA LEU A 112 7.79 -5.63 -2.09
C LEU A 112 8.15 -5.57 -0.60
N SER A 113 7.88 -6.64 0.14
CA SER A 113 7.91 -6.70 1.60
C SER A 113 8.48 -8.03 2.11
N PRO A 114 9.12 -8.06 3.30
CA PRO A 114 9.56 -6.91 4.09
C PRO A 114 10.93 -6.41 3.64
N ILE A 115 11.12 -5.10 3.58
CA ILE A 115 12.44 -4.54 3.22
C ILE A 115 13.39 -4.55 4.41
N TYR A 116 12.90 -4.13 5.58
CA TYR A 116 13.63 -4.16 6.82
C TYR A 116 12.92 -5.03 7.85
N GLU A 117 13.62 -5.38 8.90
CA GLU A 117 13.09 -6.19 9.98
C GLU A 117 11.84 -5.54 10.62
N LYS A 118 10.85 -6.38 10.89
CA LYS A 118 9.64 -5.96 11.61
C LYS A 118 9.76 -6.39 13.05
N SER A 119 9.60 -5.47 14.01
CA SER A 119 9.68 -5.78 15.44
C SER A 119 8.65 -6.81 15.91
N GLU A 120 7.55 -6.98 15.20
CA GLU A 120 6.45 -7.87 15.58
C GLU A 120 6.52 -9.26 14.96
N ASN A 121 7.30 -9.44 13.89
CA ASN A 121 7.40 -10.73 13.21
C ASN A 121 8.85 -10.99 12.79
N LYS A 122 9.61 -11.59 13.70
CA LYS A 122 11.01 -11.97 13.48
C LYS A 122 11.20 -13.15 12.53
N LEU A 123 10.11 -13.84 12.16
CA LEU A 123 10.18 -15.05 11.33
C LEU A 123 10.44 -14.76 9.84
N SER A 124 10.17 -13.57 9.37
CA SER A 124 10.41 -13.21 7.96
C SER A 124 11.73 -12.49 7.80
N LYS A 125 12.70 -13.14 7.15
CA LYS A 125 13.99 -12.50 6.80
C LYS A 125 13.74 -11.28 5.90
N PRO A 126 14.31 -10.10 6.24
CA PRO A 126 14.17 -8.90 5.41
C PRO A 126 14.91 -9.07 4.08
N ILE A 127 14.37 -8.49 3.03
CA ILE A 127 14.97 -8.51 1.69
C ILE A 127 16.25 -7.65 1.66
N GLY A 128 16.25 -6.54 2.39
CA GLY A 128 17.30 -5.53 2.37
C GLY A 128 17.22 -4.61 1.14
N ILE A 129 17.75 -3.41 1.30
CA ILE A 129 17.62 -2.37 0.26
C ILE A 129 18.39 -2.71 -1.00
N ILE A 130 19.58 -3.30 -0.89
CA ILE A 130 20.42 -3.66 -2.06
C ILE A 130 19.71 -4.70 -2.93
N LYS A 131 19.20 -5.77 -2.30
CA LYS A 131 18.46 -6.80 -3.04
C LYS A 131 17.17 -6.26 -3.62
N PHE A 132 16.49 -5.34 -2.93
CA PHE A 132 15.34 -4.64 -3.48
C PHE A 132 15.68 -3.88 -4.77
N LEU A 133 16.79 -3.15 -4.80
CA LEU A 133 17.22 -2.39 -5.99
C LEU A 133 17.52 -3.32 -7.18
N LEU A 134 18.21 -4.45 -6.94
CA LEU A 134 18.47 -5.47 -7.97
C LEU A 134 17.16 -6.06 -8.52
N ILE A 135 16.20 -6.36 -7.64
CA ILE A 135 14.88 -6.83 -8.06
C ILE A 135 14.16 -5.76 -8.89
N SER A 136 14.23 -4.50 -8.47
CA SER A 136 13.60 -3.40 -9.21
C SER A 136 14.21 -3.22 -10.60
N GLN A 137 15.50 -3.39 -10.76
CA GLN A 137 16.17 -3.39 -12.06
C GLN A 137 15.73 -4.55 -12.96
N HIS A 138 15.49 -5.73 -12.36
CA HIS A 138 14.98 -6.88 -13.11
C HIS A 138 13.55 -6.66 -13.61
N PHE A 139 12.70 -6.02 -12.81
CA PHE A 139 11.29 -5.73 -13.13
C PHE A 139 11.06 -4.26 -13.53
N LYS A 140 11.92 -3.67 -14.34
CA LYS A 140 11.89 -2.23 -14.70
C LYS A 140 10.61 -1.75 -15.41
N ASN A 141 9.80 -2.66 -15.91
CA ASN A 141 8.53 -2.33 -16.57
C ASN A 141 7.35 -2.20 -15.61
N ILE A 142 7.57 -2.35 -14.30
CA ILE A 142 6.58 -2.18 -13.25
C ILE A 142 7.13 -1.30 -12.13
N LEU A 143 6.28 -0.49 -11.51
CA LEU A 143 6.68 0.28 -10.33
C LEU A 143 6.75 -0.63 -9.10
N LEU A 144 7.98 -0.92 -8.66
CA LEU A 144 8.22 -1.60 -7.39
C LEU A 144 8.53 -0.57 -6.31
N TYR A 145 7.80 -0.64 -5.20
CA TYR A 145 8.01 0.20 -4.03
C TYR A 145 8.30 -0.66 -2.79
N PRO A 146 9.22 -0.23 -1.91
CA PRO A 146 9.53 -0.94 -0.67
C PRO A 146 8.38 -0.82 0.34
N LEU A 147 8.13 -1.91 1.08
CA LEU A 147 7.17 -1.98 2.18
C LEU A 147 7.76 -2.76 3.35
N GLY A 148 7.45 -2.32 4.56
CA GLY A 148 7.75 -3.03 5.81
C GLY A 148 9.11 -2.67 6.43
N GLY A 149 9.08 -2.39 7.73
CA GLY A 149 10.24 -2.01 8.53
C GLY A 149 10.82 -0.62 8.21
N ILE A 150 10.14 0.21 7.43
CA ILE A 150 10.61 1.54 7.05
C ILE A 150 10.30 2.50 8.20
N TYR A 151 11.33 2.95 8.90
CA TYR A 151 11.22 3.94 9.97
C TYR A 151 11.59 5.35 9.53
N ASN A 152 12.56 5.47 8.61
CA ASN A 152 13.00 6.74 8.05
C ASN A 152 12.91 6.70 6.52
N PRO A 153 11.81 7.20 5.94
CA PRO A 153 11.62 7.18 4.49
C PRO A 153 12.57 8.11 3.73
N PHE A 154 13.17 9.12 4.37
CA PHE A 154 14.13 10.01 3.71
C PHE A 154 15.37 9.26 3.21
N ARG A 155 15.79 8.19 3.88
CA ARG A 155 16.90 7.36 3.41
C ARG A 155 16.62 6.69 2.06
N LEU A 156 15.37 6.45 1.72
CA LEU A 156 14.99 5.83 0.45
C LEU A 156 15.26 6.76 -0.74
N LYS A 157 15.20 8.08 -0.54
CA LYS A 157 15.51 9.07 -1.59
C LYS A 157 16.96 8.97 -2.08
N ALA A 158 17.90 8.69 -1.17
CA ALA A 158 19.30 8.52 -1.52
C ALA A 158 19.55 7.36 -2.50
N TYR A 159 18.64 6.39 -2.55
CA TYR A 159 18.69 5.26 -3.48
C TYR A 159 17.85 5.47 -4.75
N GLY A 160 17.34 6.68 -5.00
CA GLY A 160 16.51 6.98 -6.17
C GLY A 160 15.12 6.36 -6.15
N ILE A 161 14.65 5.88 -5.00
CA ILE A 161 13.35 5.22 -4.85
C ILE A 161 12.23 6.27 -4.96
N LYS A 162 11.28 6.02 -5.88
CA LYS A 162 10.22 6.98 -6.23
C LYS A 162 9.01 6.92 -5.29
N GLY A 163 8.82 5.83 -4.54
CA GLY A 163 7.69 5.68 -3.62
C GLY A 163 7.92 4.58 -2.59
N PHE A 164 7.09 4.55 -1.56
CA PHE A 164 7.12 3.53 -0.51
C PHE A 164 5.74 3.36 0.12
N ALA A 165 5.54 2.23 0.82
CA ALA A 165 4.40 2.04 1.69
C ALA A 165 4.83 1.70 3.12
N GLY A 166 4.00 2.08 4.09
CA GLY A 166 4.30 1.81 5.49
C GLY A 166 3.11 2.03 6.41
N VAL A 167 3.32 1.66 7.68
CA VAL A 167 2.39 1.90 8.78
C VAL A 167 3.05 2.77 9.83
N ARG A 168 4.20 2.34 10.34
CA ARG A 168 4.87 2.93 11.51
C ARG A 168 5.56 4.26 11.23
N CYS A 169 6.08 4.46 10.02
CA CYS A 169 6.72 5.73 9.63
C CYS A 169 5.75 6.92 9.70
N PHE A 170 4.43 6.66 9.59
CA PHE A 170 3.39 7.68 9.71
C PHE A 170 2.84 7.81 11.13
N ASN A 171 3.15 6.86 12.03
CA ASN A 171 2.65 6.85 13.41
C ASN A 171 3.62 7.50 14.41
N LYS A 172 4.82 7.89 13.98
CA LYS A 172 5.75 8.62 14.85
C LYS A 172 5.19 10.00 15.16
N LYS A 173 5.20 10.38 16.44
CA LYS A 173 5.15 11.79 16.84
C LYS A 173 6.33 12.45 16.14
N ILE A 174 6.06 13.47 15.33
CA ILE A 174 7.09 14.46 14.95
C ILE A 174 7.41 15.14 16.27
N ILE A 175 8.54 14.78 16.87
CA ILE A 175 9.14 15.47 18.01
C ILE A 175 9.73 16.74 17.47
#